data_948a721c8acd9275e0b4c0d0f54bc420
#
_entry.id   948a721c8acd9275e0b4c0d0f54bc420
#
_cell.length_a   1.000
_cell.length_b   1.000
_cell.length_c   1.000
_cell.angle_alpha   90.00
_cell.angle_beta   90.00
_cell.angle_gamma   90.00
#
_symmetry.space_group_name_H-M   'P 1'
#
loop_
_entity.id
_entity.type
_entity.pdbx_description
1 polymer ?
#
loop_
_entity_poly.entity_id
_entity_poly.type
_entity_poly.pdbx_seq_one_letter_code
_entity_poly.pdbx_strand_id
1 'polypeptide(L)'
;MTRTTNERPGRLAPRTAAPLTADAFAALADAHRPRVLRFATAFLGDRHLAEDVVQEALGRLFEHRERYPLAELFGPYLVKTAARLCIDHRRSRQAEDRRIAALDPVEVPSPLTAVESRETAHLVARAIGRLPDRERACFLLTVCEGFSYRDAAETLGLSYAEVNNAIHRARTLLRSLLSSVVEDQR
;
A
#
# COMPACT_ATOMS: atom_id res chain seq x y z
N MET A 1 -11.70 -29.30 -36.70
CA MET A 1 -12.33 -28.93 -35.41
C MET A 1 -11.32 -29.17 -34.31
N THR A 2 -10.49 -28.20 -34.01
CA THR A 2 -9.43 -28.25 -33.00
C THR A 2 -9.86 -27.45 -31.80
N ARG A 3 -10.07 -28.15 -30.67
CA ARG A 3 -10.39 -27.55 -29.37
C ARG A 3 -9.16 -26.83 -28.83
N THR A 4 -9.21 -25.52 -28.72
CA THR A 4 -8.23 -24.70 -28.05
C THR A 4 -8.41 -24.88 -26.54
N THR A 5 -7.48 -25.56 -25.91
CA THR A 5 -7.41 -25.72 -24.46
C THR A 5 -7.04 -24.38 -23.83
N ASN A 6 -7.96 -23.81 -23.11
CA ASN A 6 -7.77 -22.58 -22.32
C ASN A 6 -6.99 -22.93 -21.05
N GLU A 7 -5.67 -22.85 -21.12
CA GLU A 7 -4.79 -22.98 -19.95
C GLU A 7 -4.90 -21.71 -19.11
N ARG A 8 -5.43 -21.86 -17.90
CA ARG A 8 -5.44 -20.82 -16.87
C ARG A 8 -4.02 -20.57 -16.38
N PRO A 9 -3.47 -19.36 -16.48
CA PRO A 9 -2.22 -19.00 -15.80
C PRO A 9 -2.52 -18.71 -14.32
N GLY A 10 -2.44 -19.70 -13.48
CA GLY A 10 -2.80 -19.49 -12.09
C GLY A 10 -2.42 -20.63 -11.16
N ARG A 11 -1.20 -21.10 -11.25
CA ARG A 11 -0.46 -21.79 -10.17
C ARG A 11 0.99 -21.89 -10.63
N LEU A 12 1.82 -20.96 -10.16
CA LEU A 12 3.26 -21.21 -10.19
C LEU A 12 3.50 -22.46 -9.35
N ALA A 13 3.79 -23.57 -10.06
CA ALA A 13 4.30 -24.78 -9.44
C ALA A 13 5.56 -24.42 -8.63
N PRO A 14 5.83 -25.07 -7.49
CA PRO A 14 7.02 -24.81 -6.71
C PRO A 14 8.25 -25.20 -7.54
N ARG A 15 8.90 -24.22 -8.14
CA ARG A 15 10.27 -24.40 -8.59
C ARG A 15 11.06 -24.58 -7.31
N THR A 16 11.78 -25.68 -7.21
CA THR A 16 12.72 -26.03 -6.12
C THR A 16 13.87 -24.99 -6.08
N ALA A 17 13.57 -23.81 -5.58
CA ALA A 17 14.58 -22.84 -5.22
C ALA A 17 14.94 -23.08 -3.76
N ALA A 18 16.24 -23.03 -3.44
CA ALA A 18 16.71 -23.16 -2.06
C ALA A 18 16.02 -22.10 -1.18
N PRO A 19 15.64 -22.45 0.06
CA PRO A 19 15.05 -21.49 0.99
C PRO A 19 15.97 -20.30 1.19
N LEU A 20 15.41 -19.10 1.35
CA LEU A 20 16.19 -17.90 1.63
C LEU A 20 16.95 -18.06 2.95
N THR A 21 18.28 -17.94 2.89
CA THR A 21 19.11 -17.87 4.10
C THR A 21 18.80 -16.58 4.87
N ALA A 22 19.13 -16.55 6.16
CA ALA A 22 18.93 -15.34 6.97
C ALA A 22 19.67 -14.13 6.40
N ASP A 23 20.88 -14.31 5.91
CA ASP A 23 21.69 -13.22 5.31
C ASP A 23 21.09 -12.72 3.99
N ALA A 24 20.63 -13.64 3.12
CA ALA A 24 19.96 -13.27 1.89
C ALA A 24 18.64 -12.53 2.17
N PHE A 25 17.90 -12.95 3.20
CA PHE A 25 16.70 -12.26 3.65
C PHE A 25 17.02 -10.85 4.15
N ALA A 26 18.04 -10.68 4.98
CA ALA A 26 18.45 -9.38 5.51
C ALA A 26 18.82 -8.42 4.39
N ALA A 27 19.61 -8.87 3.41
CA ALA A 27 19.98 -8.04 2.25
C ALA A 27 18.74 -7.60 1.42
N LEU A 28 17.78 -8.49 1.21
CA LEU A 28 16.52 -8.17 0.52
C LEU A 28 15.64 -7.21 1.34
N ALA A 29 15.58 -7.42 2.66
CA ALA A 29 14.85 -6.55 3.57
C ALA A 29 15.41 -5.12 3.52
N ASP A 30 16.71 -4.95 3.61
CA ASP A 30 17.37 -3.65 3.53
C ASP A 30 17.15 -2.96 2.18
N ALA A 31 17.22 -3.71 1.08
CA ALA A 31 17.00 -3.18 -0.26
C ALA A 31 15.54 -2.70 -0.48
N HIS A 32 14.55 -3.39 0.07
CA HIS A 32 13.14 -3.10 -0.15
C HIS A 32 12.49 -2.23 0.94
N ARG A 33 13.03 -2.20 2.15
CA ARG A 33 12.52 -1.46 3.30
C ARG A 33 12.20 0.02 3.01
N PRO A 34 13.10 0.81 2.36
CA PRO A 34 12.80 2.22 2.10
C PRO A 34 11.59 2.44 1.20
N ARG A 35 11.40 1.56 0.21
CA ARG A 35 10.24 1.61 -0.70
C ARG A 35 8.94 1.35 0.06
N VAL A 36 8.91 0.27 0.84
CA VAL A 36 7.69 -0.13 1.57
C VAL A 36 7.38 0.85 2.69
N LEU A 37 8.38 1.43 3.33
CA LEU A 37 8.19 2.48 4.33
C LEU A 37 7.55 3.73 3.72
N ARG A 38 7.98 4.16 2.52
CA ARG A 38 7.33 5.25 1.80
C ARG A 38 5.87 4.95 1.48
N PHE A 39 5.58 3.73 1.01
CA PHE A 39 4.21 3.28 0.76
C PHE A 39 3.37 3.34 2.03
N ALA A 40 3.83 2.72 3.13
CA ALA A 40 3.10 2.67 4.39
C ALA A 40 2.88 4.08 4.98
N THR A 41 3.90 4.96 4.92
CA THR A 41 3.79 6.35 5.37
C THR A 41 2.76 7.13 4.54
N ALA A 42 2.78 6.98 3.21
CA ALA A 42 1.80 7.62 2.33
C ALA A 42 0.37 7.12 2.58
N PHE A 43 0.24 5.84 2.97
CA PHE A 43 -1.07 5.25 3.28
C PHE A 43 -1.60 5.67 4.65
N LEU A 44 -0.77 5.58 5.70
CA LEU A 44 -1.18 5.80 7.09
C LEU A 44 -1.15 7.26 7.52
N GLY A 45 -0.30 8.09 6.89
CA GLY A 45 -0.06 9.47 7.28
C GLY A 45 0.80 9.62 8.54
N ASP A 46 1.25 8.52 9.12
CA ASP A 46 2.03 8.44 10.35
C ASP A 46 3.26 7.58 10.11
N ARG A 47 4.45 8.17 10.31
CA ARG A 47 5.74 7.53 10.05
C ARG A 47 6.06 6.43 11.07
N HIS A 48 5.75 6.65 12.34
CA HIS A 48 6.04 5.67 13.39
C HIS A 48 5.17 4.42 13.21
N LEU A 49 3.88 4.61 12.96
CA LEU A 49 2.98 3.52 12.64
C LEU A 49 3.40 2.79 11.35
N ALA A 50 3.92 3.52 10.36
CA ALA A 50 4.44 2.91 9.13
C ALA A 50 5.69 2.07 9.40
N GLU A 51 6.58 2.51 10.29
CA GLU A 51 7.78 1.75 10.70
C GLU A 51 7.37 0.44 11.41
N ASP A 52 6.38 0.48 12.30
CA ASP A 52 5.83 -0.69 12.98
C ASP A 52 5.23 -1.69 11.98
N VAL A 53 4.41 -1.20 11.05
CA VAL A 53 3.81 -2.02 9.98
C VAL A 53 4.88 -2.69 9.11
N VAL A 54 5.92 -1.97 8.73
CA VAL A 54 7.01 -2.52 7.91
C VAL A 54 7.78 -3.58 8.69
N GLN A 55 8.04 -3.33 9.97
CA GLN A 55 8.71 -4.30 10.84
C GLN A 55 7.88 -5.57 10.99
N GLU A 56 6.58 -5.44 11.22
CA GLU A 56 5.66 -6.58 11.31
C GLU A 56 5.58 -7.35 9.98
N ALA A 57 5.51 -6.64 8.84
CA ALA A 57 5.51 -7.25 7.52
C ALA A 57 6.78 -8.07 7.27
N LEU A 58 7.95 -7.53 7.63
CA LEU A 58 9.23 -8.23 7.53
C LEU A 58 9.27 -9.46 8.46
N GLY A 59 8.78 -9.34 9.69
CA GLY A 59 8.68 -10.46 10.63
C GLY A 59 7.84 -11.62 10.05
N ARG A 60 6.65 -11.31 9.53
CA ARG A 60 5.77 -12.30 8.88
C ARG A 60 6.43 -12.96 7.66
N LEU A 61 7.15 -12.21 6.84
CA LEU A 61 7.89 -12.78 5.72
C LEU A 61 9.04 -13.67 6.19
N PHE A 62 9.75 -13.29 7.24
CA PHE A 62 10.84 -14.06 7.81
C PHE A 62 10.38 -15.42 8.37
N GLU A 63 9.26 -15.44 9.09
CA GLU A 63 8.66 -16.67 9.61
C GLU A 63 8.28 -17.66 8.50
N HIS A 64 7.93 -17.13 7.33
CA HIS A 64 7.52 -17.95 6.18
C HIS A 64 8.54 -17.99 5.05
N ARG A 65 9.79 -17.57 5.28
CA ARG A 65 10.83 -17.40 4.25
C ARG A 65 11.09 -18.67 3.42
N GLU A 66 10.85 -19.84 4.00
CA GLU A 66 11.01 -21.12 3.30
C GLU A 66 9.94 -21.34 2.21
N ARG A 67 8.82 -20.64 2.29
CA ARG A 67 7.71 -20.71 1.34
C ARG A 67 7.86 -19.74 0.16
N TYR A 68 8.80 -18.79 0.25
CA TYR A 68 9.04 -17.76 -0.77
C TYR A 68 10.36 -18.04 -1.51
N PRO A 69 10.32 -18.90 -2.54
CA PRO A 69 11.55 -19.42 -3.14
C PRO A 69 12.27 -18.43 -4.06
N LEU A 70 11.72 -17.26 -4.33
CA LEU A 70 12.27 -16.33 -5.32
C LEU A 70 12.54 -14.96 -4.70
N ALA A 71 13.82 -14.56 -4.69
CA ALA A 71 14.25 -13.22 -4.31
C ALA A 71 13.49 -12.13 -5.11
N GLU A 72 13.17 -12.40 -6.36
CA GLU A 72 12.43 -11.50 -7.25
C GLU A 72 11.00 -11.20 -6.77
N LEU A 73 10.38 -12.12 -6.05
CA LEU A 73 9.02 -11.95 -5.50
C LEU A 73 9.01 -11.31 -4.10
N PHE A 74 10.17 -11.16 -3.48
CA PHE A 74 10.28 -10.61 -2.12
C PHE A 74 9.63 -9.23 -2.01
N GLY A 75 10.02 -8.29 -2.90
CA GLY A 75 9.48 -6.93 -2.91
C GLY A 75 7.95 -6.89 -3.06
N PRO A 76 7.35 -7.50 -4.09
CA PRO A 76 5.90 -7.60 -4.24
C PRO A 76 5.20 -8.24 -3.03
N TYR A 77 5.74 -9.31 -2.45
CA TYR A 77 5.16 -9.92 -1.26
C TYR A 77 5.23 -9.01 -0.04
N LEU A 78 6.35 -8.30 0.17
CA LEU A 78 6.50 -7.36 1.26
C LEU A 78 5.49 -6.21 1.14
N VAL A 79 5.33 -5.63 -0.06
CA VAL A 79 4.32 -4.58 -0.32
C VAL A 79 2.91 -5.12 -0.07
N LYS A 80 2.58 -6.33 -0.56
CA LYS A 80 1.27 -6.97 -0.36
C LYS A 80 0.97 -7.18 1.13
N THR A 81 1.95 -7.63 1.89
CA THR A 81 1.82 -7.85 3.34
C THR A 81 1.64 -6.53 4.08
N ALA A 82 2.47 -5.54 3.79
CA ALA A 82 2.38 -4.21 4.38
C ALA A 82 1.04 -3.52 4.04
N ALA A 83 0.56 -3.64 2.79
CA ALA A 83 -0.73 -3.06 2.38
C ALA A 83 -1.90 -3.65 3.19
N ARG A 84 -1.91 -4.96 3.42
CA ARG A 84 -2.93 -5.62 4.25
C ARG A 84 -2.88 -5.14 5.70
N LEU A 85 -1.68 -5.05 6.28
CA LEU A 85 -1.49 -4.52 7.62
C LEU A 85 -1.95 -3.05 7.74
N CYS A 86 -1.60 -2.21 6.79
CA CYS A 86 -2.05 -0.81 6.75
C CYS A 86 -3.59 -0.72 6.76
N ILE A 87 -4.27 -1.57 5.98
CA ILE A 87 -5.73 -1.60 5.93
C ILE A 87 -6.32 -2.05 7.27
N ASP A 88 -5.74 -3.10 7.87
CA ASP A 88 -6.20 -3.63 9.15
C ASP A 88 -6.03 -2.57 10.26
N HIS A 89 -4.89 -1.86 10.31
CA HIS A 89 -4.68 -0.74 11.23
C HIS A 89 -5.70 0.38 11.04
N ARG A 90 -5.99 0.77 9.79
CA ARG A 90 -6.99 1.81 9.51
C ARG A 90 -8.40 1.38 9.93
N ARG A 91 -8.78 0.14 9.65
CA ARG A 91 -10.08 -0.41 10.06
C ARG A 91 -10.23 -0.44 11.58
N SER A 92 -9.18 -0.88 12.28
CA SER A 92 -9.15 -0.93 13.75
C SER A 92 -9.30 0.46 14.35
N ARG A 93 -8.52 1.44 13.84
CA ARG A 93 -8.59 2.83 14.28
C ARG A 93 -9.95 3.47 14.01
N GLN A 94 -10.53 3.28 12.83
CA GLN A 94 -11.87 3.76 12.52
C GLN A 94 -12.95 3.12 13.41
N ALA A 95 -12.79 1.86 13.81
CA ALA A 95 -13.70 1.20 14.74
C ALA A 95 -13.59 1.82 16.15
N GLU A 96 -12.38 2.15 16.59
CA GLU A 96 -12.13 2.81 17.86
C GLU A 96 -12.62 4.25 17.86
N ASP A 97 -12.32 5.03 16.81
CA ASP A 97 -12.81 6.40 16.64
C ASP A 97 -14.34 6.47 16.66
N ARG A 98 -15.04 5.48 16.07
CA ARG A 98 -16.52 5.38 16.14
C ARG A 98 -17.01 5.09 17.56
N ARG A 99 -16.28 4.30 18.34
CA ARG A 99 -16.61 4.03 19.75
C ARG A 99 -16.42 5.28 20.60
N ILE A 100 -15.33 6.03 20.37
CA ILE A 100 -15.01 7.26 21.07
C ILE A 100 -15.97 8.38 20.64
N ALA A 101 -16.27 8.54 19.34
CA ALA A 101 -17.22 9.51 18.82
C ALA A 101 -18.67 9.30 19.31
N ALA A 102 -18.99 8.07 19.75
CA ALA A 102 -20.25 7.81 20.44
C ALA A 102 -20.27 8.36 21.88
N LEU A 103 -19.13 8.81 22.40
CA LEU A 103 -18.97 9.36 23.73
C LEU A 103 -18.70 10.87 23.76
N ASP A 104 -18.03 11.44 22.73
CA ASP A 104 -17.88 12.91 22.50
C ASP A 104 -17.15 13.18 21.18
N PRO A 105 -17.52 14.21 20.40
CA PRO A 105 -16.83 14.54 19.15
C PRO A 105 -15.52 15.30 19.42
N VAL A 106 -14.39 14.63 19.30
CA VAL A 106 -13.06 15.26 19.31
C VAL A 106 -12.50 15.27 17.89
N GLU A 107 -12.31 16.46 17.34
CA GLU A 107 -11.53 16.67 16.13
C GLU A 107 -10.06 16.34 16.41
N VAL A 108 -9.52 15.33 15.72
CA VAL A 108 -8.10 14.97 15.80
C VAL A 108 -7.35 15.66 14.66
N PRO A 109 -6.43 16.60 14.94
CA PRO A 109 -5.59 17.20 13.92
C PRO A 109 -4.59 16.18 13.36
N SER A 110 -4.47 16.11 12.03
CA SER A 110 -3.43 15.33 11.37
C SER A 110 -2.07 16.04 11.54
N PRO A 111 -1.05 15.43 12.13
CA PRO A 111 0.26 16.07 12.26
C PRO A 111 0.99 16.08 10.91
N LEU A 112 1.21 17.29 10.40
CA LEU A 112 2.07 17.58 9.27
C LEU A 112 3.30 18.31 9.78
N THR A 113 4.46 17.71 9.73
CA THR A 113 5.75 18.39 9.91
C THR A 113 6.65 18.18 8.71
N ALA A 114 6.87 19.26 8.06
CA ALA A 114 8.04 20.11 7.78
C ALA A 114 9.06 19.59 6.76
N VAL A 115 9.41 20.43 5.84
CA VAL A 115 10.64 21.14 5.50
C VAL A 115 10.77 21.35 3.97
N GLU A 116 10.98 22.60 3.64
CA GLU A 116 11.10 23.28 2.36
C GLU A 116 12.25 22.72 1.50
N SER A 117 11.96 22.27 0.40
CA SER A 117 12.54 22.15 -0.94
C SER A 117 11.81 21.07 -1.75
N ARG A 118 10.64 20.70 -1.31
CA ARG A 118 9.80 19.60 -1.81
C ARG A 118 8.33 20.01 -1.90
N GLU A 119 8.05 21.31 -2.13
CA GLU A 119 6.66 21.81 -2.10
C GLU A 119 5.70 20.97 -2.97
N THR A 120 6.09 20.68 -4.19
CA THR A 120 5.27 19.84 -5.08
C THR A 120 5.09 18.42 -4.55
N ALA A 121 6.16 17.81 -3.98
CA ALA A 121 6.08 16.47 -3.42
C ALA A 121 5.20 16.44 -2.15
N HIS A 122 5.29 17.48 -1.32
CA HIS A 122 4.42 17.64 -0.15
C HIS A 122 2.97 17.87 -0.54
N LEU A 123 2.70 18.68 -1.56
CA LEU A 123 1.36 18.91 -2.08
C LEU A 123 0.72 17.60 -2.58
N VAL A 124 1.47 16.82 -3.34
CA VAL A 124 1.00 15.51 -3.82
C VAL A 124 0.77 14.55 -2.66
N ALA A 125 1.68 14.48 -1.69
CA ALA A 125 1.53 13.62 -0.51
C ALA A 125 0.30 14.01 0.32
N ARG A 126 0.05 15.32 0.52
CA ARG A 126 -1.15 15.83 1.18
C ARG A 126 -2.43 15.47 0.41
N ALA A 127 -2.42 15.62 -0.91
CA ALA A 127 -3.55 15.27 -1.75
C ALA A 127 -3.85 13.76 -1.68
N ILE A 128 -2.82 12.90 -1.73
CA ILE A 128 -2.97 11.45 -1.53
C ILE A 128 -3.54 11.16 -0.13
N GLY A 129 -3.05 11.85 0.89
CA GLY A 129 -3.54 11.74 2.27
C GLY A 129 -5.03 12.06 2.44
N ARG A 130 -5.61 12.89 1.55
CA ARG A 130 -7.04 13.25 1.55
C ARG A 130 -7.92 12.27 0.79
N LEU A 131 -7.35 11.31 0.06
CA LEU A 131 -8.14 10.28 -0.59
C LEU A 131 -8.81 9.39 0.46
N PRO A 132 -10.06 8.95 0.23
CA PRO A 132 -10.65 7.87 1.02
C PRO A 132 -9.77 6.62 0.98
N ASP A 133 -9.81 5.81 2.03
CA ASP A 133 -8.85 4.71 2.23
C ASP A 133 -8.81 3.70 1.07
N ARG A 134 -9.97 3.38 0.49
CA ARG A 134 -10.05 2.45 -0.65
C ARG A 134 -9.38 3.04 -1.89
N GLU A 135 -9.68 4.27 -2.22
CA GLU A 135 -9.12 5.00 -3.36
C GLU A 135 -7.61 5.19 -3.19
N ARG A 136 -7.18 5.52 -1.98
CA ARG A 136 -5.76 5.64 -1.62
C ARG A 136 -5.01 4.32 -1.79
N ALA A 137 -5.56 3.23 -1.24
CA ALA A 137 -4.95 1.90 -1.36
C ALA A 137 -4.80 1.47 -2.82
N CYS A 138 -5.87 1.57 -3.61
CA CYS A 138 -5.85 1.23 -5.02
C CYS A 138 -4.84 2.09 -5.79
N PHE A 139 -4.81 3.40 -5.54
CA PHE A 139 -3.90 4.34 -6.20
C PHE A 139 -2.43 4.03 -5.86
N LEU A 140 -2.09 3.90 -4.59
CA LEU A 140 -0.72 3.61 -4.16
C LEU A 140 -0.23 2.27 -4.70
N LEU A 141 -1.02 1.21 -4.63
CA LEU A 141 -0.62 -0.10 -5.16
C LEU A 141 -0.40 -0.07 -6.66
N THR A 142 -1.31 0.55 -7.43
CA THR A 142 -1.26 0.46 -8.89
C THR A 142 -0.36 1.51 -9.53
N VAL A 143 -0.40 2.75 -9.04
CA VAL A 143 0.32 3.88 -9.66
C VAL A 143 1.72 4.02 -9.08
N CYS A 144 1.88 3.86 -7.76
CA CYS A 144 3.18 4.06 -7.12
C CYS A 144 4.00 2.76 -7.06
N GLU A 145 3.33 1.62 -6.84
CA GLU A 145 4.00 0.33 -6.68
C GLU A 145 3.98 -0.54 -7.94
N GLY A 146 3.22 -0.16 -8.98
CA GLY A 146 3.19 -0.85 -10.27
C GLY A 146 2.42 -2.18 -10.27
N PHE A 147 1.55 -2.41 -9.30
CA PHE A 147 0.70 -3.59 -9.28
C PHE A 147 -0.31 -3.54 -10.42
N SER A 148 -0.58 -4.69 -11.03
CA SER A 148 -1.73 -4.80 -11.93
C SER A 148 -3.04 -4.61 -11.16
N TYR A 149 -4.10 -4.21 -11.84
CA TYR A 149 -5.44 -4.08 -11.22
C TYR A 149 -5.93 -5.40 -10.63
N ARG A 150 -5.49 -6.52 -11.21
CA ARG A 150 -5.81 -7.87 -10.71
C ARG A 150 -5.08 -8.18 -9.41
N ASP A 151 -3.77 -7.86 -9.34
CA ASP A 151 -2.98 -8.08 -8.12
C ASP A 151 -3.43 -7.16 -6.99
N ALA A 152 -3.76 -5.90 -7.32
CA ALA A 152 -4.34 -4.96 -6.35
C ALA A 152 -5.70 -5.45 -5.83
N ALA A 153 -6.57 -5.97 -6.71
CA ALA A 153 -7.86 -6.55 -6.33
C ALA A 153 -7.68 -7.74 -5.38
N GLU A 154 -6.78 -8.67 -5.69
CA GLU A 154 -6.45 -9.80 -4.82
C GLU A 154 -5.88 -9.34 -3.47
N THR A 155 -4.99 -8.33 -3.49
CA THR A 155 -4.35 -7.79 -2.27
C THR A 155 -5.37 -7.16 -1.33
N LEU A 156 -6.33 -6.41 -1.89
CA LEU A 156 -7.31 -5.62 -1.15
C LEU A 156 -8.62 -6.37 -0.86
N GLY A 157 -8.78 -7.57 -1.41
CA GLY A 157 -10.05 -8.33 -1.32
C GLY A 157 -11.19 -7.65 -2.08
N LEU A 158 -10.89 -7.00 -3.21
CA LEU A 158 -11.83 -6.30 -4.08
C LEU A 158 -11.99 -7.02 -5.41
N SER A 159 -13.06 -6.70 -6.13
CA SER A 159 -13.18 -7.07 -7.54
C SER A 159 -12.34 -6.15 -8.43
N TYR A 160 -12.02 -6.61 -9.64
CA TYR A 160 -11.35 -5.79 -10.66
C TYR A 160 -12.10 -4.49 -10.95
N ALA A 161 -13.44 -4.56 -11.05
CA ALA A 161 -14.29 -3.40 -11.32
C ALA A 161 -14.24 -2.37 -10.17
N GLU A 162 -14.20 -2.82 -8.93
CA GLU A 162 -14.04 -1.93 -7.77
C GLU A 162 -12.69 -1.22 -7.76
N VAL A 163 -11.60 -1.92 -8.09
CA VAL A 163 -10.28 -1.30 -8.22
C VAL A 163 -10.28 -0.25 -9.34
N ASN A 164 -10.81 -0.60 -10.52
CA ASN A 164 -10.89 0.34 -11.64
C ASN A 164 -11.68 1.60 -11.27
N ASN A 165 -12.84 1.44 -10.64
CA ASN A 165 -13.68 2.55 -10.19
C ASN A 165 -12.99 3.39 -9.11
N ALA A 166 -12.29 2.75 -8.15
CA ALA A 166 -11.55 3.44 -7.10
C ALA A 166 -10.42 4.28 -7.68
N ILE A 167 -9.67 3.75 -8.66
CA ILE A 167 -8.59 4.50 -9.33
C ILE A 167 -9.15 5.67 -10.12
N HIS A 168 -10.28 5.49 -10.80
CA HIS A 168 -10.93 6.60 -11.53
C HIS A 168 -11.32 7.72 -10.56
N ARG A 169 -11.97 7.40 -9.45
CA ARG A 169 -12.32 8.37 -8.40
C ARG A 169 -11.09 9.03 -7.78
N ALA A 170 -10.05 8.24 -7.46
CA ALA A 170 -8.80 8.78 -6.92
C ALA A 170 -8.19 9.83 -7.85
N ARG A 171 -8.10 9.55 -9.15
CA ARG A 171 -7.56 10.49 -10.15
C ARG A 171 -8.40 11.77 -10.27
N THR A 172 -9.72 11.65 -10.21
CA THR A 172 -10.62 12.81 -10.25
C THR A 172 -10.44 13.69 -9.01
N LEU A 173 -10.42 13.08 -7.82
CA LEU A 173 -10.21 13.79 -6.56
C LEU A 173 -8.81 14.45 -6.52
N LEU A 174 -7.76 13.73 -6.91
CA LEU A 174 -6.40 14.29 -6.94
C LEU A 174 -6.30 15.47 -7.90
N ARG A 175 -6.92 15.39 -9.07
CA ARG A 175 -6.94 16.51 -10.02
C ARG A 175 -7.62 17.74 -9.42
N SER A 176 -8.77 17.57 -8.78
CA SER A 176 -9.48 18.65 -8.10
C SER A 176 -8.65 19.26 -6.96
N LEU A 177 -8.05 18.43 -6.11
CA LEU A 177 -7.24 18.87 -4.98
C LEU A 177 -5.96 19.60 -5.41
N LEU A 178 -5.34 19.18 -6.51
CA LEU A 178 -4.12 19.81 -7.00
C LEU A 178 -4.41 21.09 -7.80
N SER A 179 -5.55 21.17 -8.51
CA SER A 179 -5.95 22.39 -9.22
C SER A 179 -6.23 23.55 -8.25
N SER A 180 -6.91 23.28 -7.14
CA SER A 180 -7.21 24.31 -6.13
C SER A 180 -5.95 24.89 -5.48
N VAL A 181 -4.89 24.09 -5.35
CA VAL A 181 -3.62 24.55 -4.77
C VAL A 181 -2.83 25.45 -5.74
N VAL A 182 -2.92 25.17 -7.05
CA VAL A 182 -2.25 25.98 -8.08
C VAL A 182 -2.94 27.34 -8.26
N GLU A 183 -4.26 27.41 -8.03
CA GLU A 183 -5.01 28.68 -8.06
C GLU A 183 -4.73 29.55 -6.84
N ASP A 184 -4.52 28.96 -5.67
CA ASP A 184 -4.24 29.67 -4.40
C ASP A 184 -2.81 30.26 -4.35
N GLN A 185 -1.91 29.84 -5.25
CA GLN A 185 -0.52 30.32 -5.36
C GLN A 185 -0.34 31.39 -6.45
N ARG A 186 -1.41 31.84 -7.10
CA ARG A 186 -1.42 32.90 -8.10
C ARG A 186 -1.97 34.21 -7.56
#